data_ff662ac40014878eb99a7a2be119d292
#
_entry.id   ff662ac40014878eb99a7a2be119d292
#
_cell.length_a   1.000
_cell.length_b   1.000
_cell.length_c   1.000
_cell.angle_alpha   90.00
_cell.angle_beta   90.00
_cell.angle_gamma   90.00
#
_symmetry.space_group_name_H-M   'P 1'
#
loop_
_entity.id
_entity.type
_entity.pdbx_description
1 polymer ?
#
loop_
_entity_poly.entity_id
_entity_poly.type
_entity_poly.pdbx_seq_one_letter_code
_entity_poly.pdbx_strand_id
1 'polypeptide(L)'
;SSVFLKSDLTLELAKGAVLSAFTERDKFPILPGVIESYDEKEEYNLGSWEGNPLDCFSAILCGINAENVVITGEGTIDGNTTFENWWNNCKIRNTAWRPRLFFINHCNNVMMHGITVQNSPSWTIHPYFSNHLKFIDVKIKNPANSHNTDGLDPESCQDVLVLGTYISVGDDCIAIKSGKIYQARKYEIPTSDMTVRQCCMRDGHGAVTVGSEIAAGVKNVHITDCLFMNTDRGLRV
;
A
#
# COMPACT_ATOMS: atom_id res chain seq x y z
N SER A 1 -16.11 4.30 6.18
CA SER A 1 -16.29 3.08 5.40
C SER A 1 -15.38 3.11 4.17
N SER A 2 -15.26 2.00 3.51
CA SER A 2 -14.45 1.87 2.30
C SER A 2 -15.15 2.45 1.09
N VAL A 3 -14.38 3.04 0.20
CA VAL A 3 -14.79 3.43 -1.15
C VAL A 3 -14.19 2.42 -2.12
N PHE A 4 -15.04 1.66 -2.81
CA PHE A 4 -14.59 0.68 -3.81
C PHE A 4 -14.48 1.35 -5.18
N LEU A 5 -13.25 1.33 -5.71
CA LEU A 5 -12.94 1.91 -7.03
C LEU A 5 -13.44 0.99 -8.15
N LYS A 6 -13.87 1.60 -9.23
CA LYS A 6 -14.30 0.91 -10.46
C LYS A 6 -13.31 1.17 -11.57
N SER A 7 -13.33 0.36 -12.59
CA SER A 7 -12.57 0.60 -13.82
C SER A 7 -12.98 1.91 -14.49
N ASP A 8 -12.06 2.51 -15.24
CA ASP A 8 -12.25 3.75 -16.01
C ASP A 8 -12.72 4.93 -15.15
N LEU A 9 -12.16 5.02 -13.91
CA LEU A 9 -12.53 6.04 -12.93
C LEU A 9 -11.41 7.06 -12.74
N THR A 10 -11.78 8.33 -12.71
CA THR A 10 -10.95 9.41 -12.18
C THR A 10 -11.58 9.96 -10.90
N LEU A 11 -10.83 9.87 -9.79
CA LEU A 11 -11.16 10.52 -8.52
C LEU A 11 -10.27 11.75 -8.39
N GLU A 12 -10.84 12.94 -8.53
CA GLU A 12 -10.15 14.20 -8.33
C GLU A 12 -10.49 14.79 -6.96
N LEU A 13 -9.47 15.12 -6.19
CA LEU A 13 -9.59 15.83 -4.92
C LEU A 13 -9.03 17.24 -5.09
N ALA A 14 -9.91 18.22 -5.18
CA ALA A 14 -9.53 19.62 -5.31
C ALA A 14 -8.68 20.09 -4.12
N LYS A 15 -7.92 21.15 -4.30
CA LYS A 15 -7.12 21.78 -3.24
C LYS A 15 -7.97 22.10 -2.01
N GLY A 16 -7.53 21.63 -0.85
CA GLY A 16 -8.24 21.79 0.42
C GLY A 16 -9.36 20.80 0.67
N ALA A 17 -9.74 19.97 -0.31
CA ALA A 17 -10.67 18.86 -0.08
C ALA A 17 -10.01 17.77 0.76
N VAL A 18 -10.75 17.21 1.71
CA VAL A 18 -10.29 16.11 2.56
C VAL A 18 -11.29 14.97 2.51
N LEU A 19 -10.84 13.81 2.03
CA LEU A 19 -11.56 12.55 2.18
C LEU A 19 -11.12 11.91 3.50
N SER A 20 -11.92 12.09 4.55
CA SER A 20 -11.62 11.61 5.90
C SER A 20 -12.31 10.26 6.17
N ALA A 21 -11.58 9.30 6.70
CA ALA A 21 -12.10 7.99 7.03
C ALA A 21 -12.86 7.96 8.35
N PHE A 22 -13.85 7.08 8.43
CA PHE A 22 -14.36 6.59 9.71
C PHE A 22 -13.29 5.73 10.40
N THR A 23 -13.38 5.61 11.72
CA THR A 23 -12.44 4.81 12.52
C THR A 23 -13.10 3.61 13.20
N GLU A 24 -14.42 3.52 13.14
CA GLU A 24 -15.19 2.42 13.68
C GLU A 24 -15.06 1.18 12.80
N ARG A 25 -14.67 0.05 13.40
CA ARG A 25 -14.38 -1.20 12.69
C ARG A 25 -15.57 -1.76 11.94
N ASP A 26 -16.77 -1.60 12.49
CA ASP A 26 -18.04 -2.07 11.90
C ASP A 26 -18.44 -1.36 10.60
N LYS A 27 -17.76 -0.26 10.28
CA LYS A 27 -17.95 0.47 9.02
C LYS A 27 -17.15 -0.11 7.85
N PHE A 28 -16.26 -1.06 8.11
CA PHE A 28 -15.39 -1.63 7.10
C PHE A 28 -15.74 -3.10 6.83
N PRO A 29 -16.08 -3.47 5.60
CA PRO A 29 -16.20 -4.87 5.24
C PRO A 29 -14.85 -5.59 5.40
N ILE A 30 -14.91 -6.90 5.62
CA ILE A 30 -13.72 -7.75 5.72
C ILE A 30 -13.43 -8.32 4.34
N LEU A 31 -12.18 -8.17 3.90
CA LEU A 31 -11.64 -8.86 2.76
C LEU A 31 -11.07 -10.21 3.25
N PRO A 32 -11.58 -11.34 2.78
CA PRO A 32 -11.13 -12.64 3.23
C PRO A 32 -9.70 -12.91 2.74
N GLY A 33 -8.90 -13.54 3.58
CA GLY A 33 -7.57 -13.98 3.22
C GLY A 33 -7.59 -15.18 2.29
N VAL A 34 -8.58 -16.04 2.42
CA VAL A 34 -8.78 -17.20 1.56
C VAL A 34 -10.20 -17.18 1.02
N ILE A 35 -10.34 -17.35 -0.29
CA ILE A 35 -11.61 -17.56 -0.96
C ILE A 35 -11.65 -19.02 -1.38
N GLU A 36 -12.60 -19.77 -0.86
CA GLU A 36 -12.89 -21.11 -1.36
C GLU A 36 -13.67 -20.98 -2.67
N SER A 37 -13.07 -21.40 -3.76
CA SER A 37 -13.73 -21.48 -5.06
C SER A 37 -13.92 -22.96 -5.41
N TYR A 38 -14.92 -23.25 -6.25
CA TYR A 38 -15.12 -24.59 -6.79
C TYR A 38 -14.05 -24.95 -7.83
N ASP A 39 -13.30 -23.96 -8.32
CA ASP A 39 -12.15 -24.12 -9.18
C ASP A 39 -10.89 -23.63 -8.46
N GLU A 40 -10.03 -24.55 -8.04
CA GLU A 40 -8.77 -24.24 -7.35
C GLU A 40 -7.86 -23.29 -8.14
N LYS A 41 -8.06 -23.15 -9.45
CA LYS A 41 -7.28 -22.24 -10.30
C LYS A 41 -7.69 -20.78 -10.13
N GLU A 42 -8.93 -20.55 -9.73
CA GLU A 42 -9.48 -19.19 -9.53
C GLU A 42 -9.39 -18.74 -8.05
N GLU A 43 -8.94 -19.60 -7.16
CA GLU A 43 -8.77 -19.25 -5.76
C GLU A 43 -7.66 -18.20 -5.60
N TYR A 44 -8.03 -16.98 -5.27
CA TYR A 44 -7.09 -15.94 -4.88
C TYR A 44 -7.57 -15.23 -3.62
N ASN A 45 -6.62 -14.76 -2.83
CA ASN A 45 -6.95 -14.02 -1.61
C ASN A 45 -7.28 -12.56 -1.91
N LEU A 46 -8.27 -12.03 -1.24
CA LEU A 46 -8.58 -10.59 -1.27
C LEU A 46 -7.84 -9.82 -0.17
N GLY A 47 -7.64 -10.44 0.98
CA GLY A 47 -6.92 -9.89 2.11
C GLY A 47 -5.50 -10.45 2.25
N SER A 48 -4.55 -9.60 2.60
CA SER A 48 -3.17 -9.99 2.90
C SER A 48 -2.66 -9.23 4.11
N TRP A 49 -1.91 -9.91 4.98
CA TRP A 49 -1.20 -9.28 6.08
C TRP A 49 0.21 -9.86 6.19
N GLU A 50 1.22 -8.98 6.05
CA GLU A 50 2.63 -9.37 6.09
C GLU A 50 2.93 -10.60 5.23
N GLY A 51 2.50 -10.57 3.97
CA GLY A 51 2.75 -11.62 2.98
C GLY A 51 2.02 -12.93 3.20
N ASN A 52 1.02 -12.97 4.09
CA ASN A 52 0.16 -14.12 4.30
C ASN A 52 -1.29 -13.80 3.90
N PRO A 53 -2.04 -14.79 3.35
CA PRO A 53 -3.45 -14.63 3.03
C PRO A 53 -4.27 -14.65 4.33
N LEU A 54 -4.52 -13.48 4.88
CA LEU A 54 -5.23 -13.30 6.15
C LEU A 54 -6.34 -12.26 5.99
N ASP A 55 -7.42 -12.44 6.73
CA ASP A 55 -8.55 -11.51 6.75
C ASP A 55 -8.10 -10.12 7.20
N CYS A 56 -8.41 -9.13 6.38
CA CYS A 56 -8.15 -7.72 6.67
C CYS A 56 -9.44 -6.91 6.51
N PHE A 57 -9.57 -5.85 7.28
CA PHE A 57 -10.56 -4.83 6.94
C PHE A 57 -10.21 -4.23 5.58
N SER A 58 -11.21 -3.97 4.75
CA SER A 58 -11.02 -3.32 3.45
C SER A 58 -10.41 -1.94 3.63
N ALA A 59 -9.57 -1.55 2.68
CA ALA A 59 -8.93 -0.24 2.70
C ALA A 59 -9.93 0.92 2.60
N ILE A 60 -9.49 2.10 2.96
CA ILE A 60 -10.29 3.33 2.81
C ILE A 60 -10.62 3.56 1.34
N LEU A 61 -9.62 3.49 0.47
CA LEU A 61 -9.80 3.35 -0.98
C LEU A 61 -9.37 1.95 -1.39
N CYS A 62 -10.27 1.18 -1.98
CA CYS A 62 -10.05 -0.22 -2.31
C CYS A 62 -10.39 -0.50 -3.78
N GLY A 63 -9.42 -0.97 -4.55
CA GLY A 63 -9.63 -1.44 -5.93
C GLY A 63 -9.43 -2.96 -6.02
N ILE A 64 -10.37 -3.68 -6.63
CA ILE A 64 -10.25 -5.11 -6.88
C ILE A 64 -10.60 -5.36 -8.34
N ASN A 65 -9.70 -5.97 -9.11
CA ASN A 65 -9.87 -6.24 -10.53
C ASN A 65 -10.26 -4.99 -11.33
N ALA A 66 -9.73 -3.81 -10.97
CA ALA A 66 -10.05 -2.56 -11.64
C ALA A 66 -8.92 -2.14 -12.60
N GLU A 67 -9.30 -1.51 -13.69
CA GLU A 67 -8.38 -0.99 -14.71
C GLU A 67 -8.60 0.49 -14.96
N ASN A 68 -7.54 1.18 -15.40
CA ASN A 68 -7.59 2.60 -15.80
C ASN A 68 -8.13 3.51 -14.66
N VAL A 69 -7.52 3.41 -13.48
CA VAL A 69 -7.93 4.21 -12.32
C VAL A 69 -6.95 5.36 -12.12
N VAL A 70 -7.47 6.56 -12.01
CA VAL A 70 -6.69 7.76 -11.73
C VAL A 70 -7.18 8.40 -10.42
N ILE A 71 -6.26 8.65 -9.51
CA ILE A 71 -6.52 9.44 -8.29
C ILE A 71 -5.61 10.66 -8.36
N THR A 72 -6.19 11.85 -8.41
CA THR A 72 -5.43 13.07 -8.69
C THR A 72 -5.94 14.30 -7.93
N GLY A 73 -5.21 15.40 -8.06
CA GLY A 73 -5.55 16.69 -7.47
C GLY A 73 -4.56 17.14 -6.38
N GLU A 74 -4.95 18.15 -5.61
CA GLU A 74 -4.14 18.73 -4.53
C GLU A 74 -4.79 18.52 -3.14
N GLY A 75 -5.79 17.66 -3.05
CA GLY A 75 -6.50 17.35 -1.81
C GLY A 75 -5.79 16.28 -0.97
N THR A 76 -6.48 15.84 0.08
CA THR A 76 -5.94 14.91 1.08
C THR A 76 -6.87 13.72 1.27
N ILE A 77 -6.31 12.53 1.38
CA ILE A 77 -6.97 11.34 1.90
C ILE A 77 -6.40 11.09 3.30
N ASP A 78 -7.27 11.15 4.30
CA ASP A 78 -6.88 11.04 5.71
C ASP A 78 -7.51 9.79 6.34
N GLY A 79 -6.67 8.88 6.79
CA GLY A 79 -7.09 7.68 7.52
C GLY A 79 -7.64 7.96 8.91
N ASN A 80 -7.46 9.19 9.40
CA ASN A 80 -7.95 9.65 10.70
C ASN A 80 -7.50 8.75 11.86
N THR A 81 -6.35 8.09 11.69
CA THR A 81 -5.84 7.12 12.66
C THR A 81 -5.09 7.80 13.80
N THR A 82 -5.33 7.31 15.00
CA THR A 82 -4.67 7.75 16.22
C THR A 82 -4.29 6.55 17.10
N PHE A 83 -3.53 6.82 18.19
CA PHE A 83 -3.21 5.81 19.20
C PHE A 83 -4.42 5.39 20.05
N GLU A 84 -5.57 6.04 19.91
CA GLU A 84 -6.81 5.68 20.59
C GLU A 84 -7.71 4.75 19.75
N ASN A 85 -7.43 4.64 18.43
CA ASN A 85 -8.24 3.81 17.54
C ASN A 85 -7.40 2.70 16.86
N TRP A 86 -7.01 2.84 15.58
CA TRP A 86 -6.37 1.76 14.82
C TRP A 86 -4.95 1.42 15.30
N TRP A 87 -4.17 2.38 15.85
CA TRP A 87 -2.85 2.09 16.38
C TRP A 87 -2.88 1.55 17.81
N ASN A 88 -4.04 1.54 18.47
CA ASN A 88 -4.20 0.90 19.76
C ASN A 88 -4.15 -0.62 19.60
N ASN A 89 -3.28 -1.30 20.36
CA ASN A 89 -3.09 -2.76 20.29
C ASN A 89 -2.88 -3.28 18.85
N CYS A 90 -2.15 -2.53 18.05
CA CYS A 90 -2.03 -2.73 16.61
C CYS A 90 -1.41 -4.07 16.18
N LYS A 91 -0.73 -4.78 17.08
CA LYS A 91 -0.16 -6.12 16.85
C LYS A 91 -1.12 -7.26 17.19
N ILE A 92 -2.32 -6.93 17.65
CA ILE A 92 -3.36 -7.92 18.01
C ILE A 92 -4.47 -7.88 16.95
N ARG A 93 -4.73 -9.04 16.34
CA ARG A 93 -5.88 -9.19 15.45
C ARG A 93 -7.18 -8.99 16.24
N ASN A 94 -8.02 -8.07 15.77
CA ASN A 94 -9.35 -7.84 16.32
C ASN A 94 -10.37 -8.04 15.19
N THR A 95 -10.98 -9.21 15.14
CA THR A 95 -11.86 -9.74 14.07
C THR A 95 -11.05 -9.95 12.78
N ALA A 96 -10.48 -8.89 12.22
CA ALA A 96 -9.60 -8.89 11.07
C ALA A 96 -8.38 -8.00 11.34
N TRP A 97 -7.37 -8.04 10.48
CA TRP A 97 -6.23 -7.15 10.52
C TRP A 97 -6.62 -5.73 10.08
N ARG A 98 -5.83 -4.75 10.50
CA ARG A 98 -6.04 -3.32 10.20
C ARG A 98 -6.14 -3.05 8.69
N PRO A 99 -6.99 -2.10 8.27
CA PRO A 99 -7.08 -1.73 6.87
C PRO A 99 -5.80 -1.01 6.41
N ARG A 100 -5.60 -0.97 5.10
CA ARG A 100 -4.70 -0.03 4.43
C ARG A 100 -5.41 1.30 4.21
N LEU A 101 -4.67 2.35 3.89
CA LEU A 101 -5.33 3.57 3.41
C LEU A 101 -5.75 3.38 1.95
N PHE A 102 -4.83 2.94 1.11
CA PHE A 102 -5.07 2.61 -0.29
C PHE A 102 -4.61 1.19 -0.58
N PHE A 103 -5.51 0.35 -1.06
CA PHE A 103 -5.23 -1.03 -1.44
C PHE A 103 -5.81 -1.34 -2.80
N ILE A 104 -4.99 -1.88 -3.68
CA ILE A 104 -5.41 -2.38 -4.99
C ILE A 104 -4.93 -3.82 -5.17
N ASN A 105 -5.81 -4.68 -5.67
CA ASN A 105 -5.58 -6.10 -5.83
C ASN A 105 -5.99 -6.52 -7.25
N HIS A 106 -5.06 -7.12 -8.01
CA HIS A 106 -5.25 -7.49 -9.42
C HIS A 106 -5.73 -6.32 -10.30
N CYS A 107 -5.18 -5.12 -10.06
CA CYS A 107 -5.50 -3.93 -10.83
C CYS A 107 -4.44 -3.66 -11.91
N ASN A 108 -4.87 -2.99 -12.97
CA ASN A 108 -4.00 -2.63 -14.08
C ASN A 108 -4.13 -1.16 -14.45
N ASN A 109 -3.02 -0.50 -14.79
CA ASN A 109 -2.99 0.90 -15.19
C ASN A 109 -3.62 1.84 -14.13
N VAL A 110 -2.96 1.93 -12.97
CA VAL A 110 -3.41 2.78 -11.86
C VAL A 110 -2.40 3.91 -11.64
N MET A 111 -2.90 5.13 -11.56
CA MET A 111 -2.10 6.31 -11.30
C MET A 111 -2.62 7.08 -10.07
N MET A 112 -1.69 7.46 -9.20
CA MET A 112 -1.95 8.41 -8.12
C MET A 112 -1.01 9.61 -8.30
N HIS A 113 -1.56 10.82 -8.37
CA HIS A 113 -0.80 12.02 -8.70
C HIS A 113 -1.22 13.24 -7.87
N GLY A 114 -0.22 13.93 -7.29
CA GLY A 114 -0.36 15.25 -6.68
C GLY A 114 -0.99 15.31 -5.28
N ILE A 115 -1.68 14.26 -4.85
CA ILE A 115 -2.43 14.24 -3.59
C ILE A 115 -1.57 13.98 -2.35
N THR A 116 -2.13 14.31 -1.20
CA THR A 116 -1.59 13.91 0.10
C THR A 116 -2.37 12.70 0.63
N VAL A 117 -1.66 11.69 1.14
CA VAL A 117 -2.23 10.56 1.88
C VAL A 117 -1.60 10.49 3.26
N GLN A 118 -2.41 10.38 4.32
CA GLN A 118 -1.89 10.49 5.67
C GLN A 118 -2.68 9.71 6.71
N ASN A 119 -2.06 9.52 7.89
CA ASN A 119 -2.67 8.87 9.06
C ASN A 119 -3.28 7.51 8.71
N SER A 120 -2.50 6.67 8.03
CA SER A 120 -2.94 5.34 7.63
C SER A 120 -3.11 4.41 8.82
N PRO A 121 -4.12 3.54 8.84
CA PRO A 121 -4.25 2.51 9.88
C PRO A 121 -3.11 1.49 9.91
N SER A 122 -2.50 1.20 8.77
CA SER A 122 -1.33 0.34 8.58
C SER A 122 -0.57 0.77 7.33
N TRP A 123 -0.01 -0.13 6.52
CA TRP A 123 0.66 0.21 5.26
C TRP A 123 -0.17 1.21 4.46
N THR A 124 0.46 2.28 4.00
CA THR A 124 -0.33 3.41 3.44
C THR A 124 -0.82 3.11 2.04
N ILE A 125 0.08 2.78 1.14
CA ILE A 125 -0.24 2.42 -0.25
C ILE A 125 0.24 1.00 -0.48
N HIS A 126 -0.68 0.07 -0.67
CA HIS A 126 -0.38 -1.35 -0.87
C HIS A 126 -0.97 -1.85 -2.20
N PRO A 127 -0.22 -1.74 -3.29
CA PRO A 127 -0.57 -2.47 -4.51
C PRO A 127 -0.20 -3.94 -4.36
N TYR A 128 -1.10 -4.81 -4.80
CA TYR A 128 -1.00 -6.24 -4.62
C TYR A 128 -1.37 -6.97 -5.91
N PHE A 129 -0.50 -7.80 -6.45
CA PHE A 129 -0.67 -8.46 -7.76
C PHE A 129 -1.15 -7.51 -8.87
N SER A 130 -0.60 -6.31 -8.92
CA SER A 130 -1.05 -5.25 -9.83
C SER A 130 0.10 -4.78 -10.71
N ASN A 131 -0.22 -4.22 -11.87
CA ASN A 131 0.79 -3.80 -12.83
C ASN A 131 0.49 -2.45 -13.49
N HIS A 132 1.50 -1.85 -14.16
CA HIS A 132 1.45 -0.53 -14.77
C HIS A 132 1.02 0.56 -13.78
N LEU A 133 1.80 0.69 -12.69
CA LEU A 133 1.49 1.56 -11.56
C LEU A 133 2.32 2.83 -11.60
N LYS A 134 1.70 3.99 -11.33
CA LYS A 134 2.38 5.28 -11.28
C LYS A 134 1.99 6.05 -10.03
N PHE A 135 3.00 6.39 -9.22
CA PHE A 135 2.87 7.23 -8.03
C PHE A 135 3.73 8.48 -8.26
N ILE A 136 3.11 9.59 -8.62
CA ILE A 136 3.79 10.80 -9.09
C ILE A 136 3.45 11.97 -8.18
N ASP A 137 4.46 12.66 -7.63
CA ASP A 137 4.29 13.84 -6.75
C ASP A 137 3.29 13.60 -5.60
N VAL A 138 3.27 12.39 -5.06
CA VAL A 138 2.41 12.03 -3.92
C VAL A 138 3.11 12.43 -2.62
N LYS A 139 2.34 12.88 -1.63
CA LYS A 139 2.84 13.17 -0.29
C LYS A 139 2.28 12.15 0.69
N ILE A 140 3.13 11.24 1.17
CA ILE A 140 2.75 10.19 2.13
C ILE A 140 3.24 10.60 3.51
N LYS A 141 2.32 10.74 4.47
CA LYS A 141 2.63 11.25 5.80
C LYS A 141 1.99 10.43 6.91
N ASN A 142 2.80 9.87 7.76
CA ASN A 142 2.36 9.25 9.02
C ASN A 142 3.31 9.69 10.15
N PRO A 143 2.86 9.73 11.40
CA PRO A 143 3.76 10.00 12.52
C PRO A 143 4.94 9.02 12.57
N ALA A 144 6.14 9.51 12.86
CA ALA A 144 7.36 8.69 12.92
C ALA A 144 7.33 7.57 13.96
N ASN A 145 6.43 7.63 14.93
CA ASN A 145 6.23 6.63 15.98
C ASN A 145 5.00 5.73 15.74
N SER A 146 4.34 5.82 14.60
CA SER A 146 3.20 4.98 14.26
C SER A 146 3.64 3.59 13.77
N HIS A 147 2.92 2.54 14.15
CA HIS A 147 3.32 1.16 13.87
C HIS A 147 2.81 0.66 12.51
N ASN A 148 3.71 0.03 11.75
CA ASN A 148 3.43 -0.56 10.43
C ASN A 148 2.79 0.44 9.46
N THR A 149 3.21 1.69 9.51
CA THR A 149 2.73 2.73 8.58
C THR A 149 3.74 2.96 7.47
N ASP A 150 4.16 1.87 6.86
CA ASP A 150 4.97 1.88 5.65
C ASP A 150 4.34 2.80 4.59
N GLY A 151 5.15 3.45 3.78
CA GLY A 151 4.64 4.40 2.79
C GLY A 151 4.06 3.73 1.57
N LEU A 152 4.86 2.91 0.90
CA LEU A 152 4.48 2.22 -0.33
C LEU A 152 5.03 0.80 -0.33
N ASP A 153 4.14 -0.17 -0.41
CA ASP A 153 4.43 -1.61 -0.34
C ASP A 153 3.99 -2.33 -1.62
N PRO A 154 4.71 -2.20 -2.75
CA PRO A 154 4.37 -3.00 -3.92
C PRO A 154 4.68 -4.47 -3.64
N GLU A 155 3.65 -5.33 -3.69
CA GLU A 155 3.75 -6.76 -3.43
C GLU A 155 3.33 -7.56 -4.66
N SER A 156 4.26 -8.31 -5.26
CA SER A 156 4.04 -9.06 -6.50
C SER A 156 3.52 -8.18 -7.66
N CYS A 157 4.12 -6.99 -7.80
CA CYS A 157 3.74 -5.97 -8.77
C CYS A 157 4.79 -5.83 -9.89
N GLN A 158 4.37 -5.42 -11.08
CA GLN A 158 5.26 -5.19 -12.22
C GLN A 158 5.02 -3.81 -12.82
N ASP A 159 6.08 -3.23 -13.41
CA ASP A 159 6.08 -1.91 -14.03
C ASP A 159 5.54 -0.84 -13.08
N VAL A 160 6.38 -0.50 -12.09
CA VAL A 160 6.05 0.46 -11.02
C VAL A 160 6.93 1.69 -11.14
N LEU A 161 6.34 2.85 -11.32
CA LEU A 161 7.03 4.15 -11.29
C LEU A 161 6.67 4.93 -10.02
N VAL A 162 7.69 5.34 -9.27
CA VAL A 162 7.56 6.29 -8.15
C VAL A 162 8.44 7.50 -8.47
N LEU A 163 7.80 8.65 -8.71
CA LEU A 163 8.48 9.85 -9.19
C LEU A 163 8.11 11.07 -8.33
N GLY A 164 9.11 11.82 -7.88
CA GLY A 164 8.91 13.09 -7.19
C GLY A 164 8.15 12.99 -5.85
N THR A 165 7.98 11.80 -5.32
CA THR A 165 7.15 11.51 -4.15
C THR A 165 7.88 11.85 -2.86
N TYR A 166 7.16 12.48 -1.92
CA TYR A 166 7.63 12.72 -0.56
C TYR A 166 7.01 11.70 0.40
N ILE A 167 7.86 11.01 1.18
CA ILE A 167 7.43 9.98 2.12
C ILE A 167 8.04 10.26 3.49
N SER A 168 7.20 10.39 4.53
CA SER A 168 7.61 10.54 5.93
C SER A 168 6.68 9.68 6.79
N VAL A 169 7.20 8.61 7.37
CA VAL A 169 6.40 7.53 7.94
C VAL A 169 7.02 6.93 9.21
N GLY A 170 6.30 6.04 9.87
CA GLY A 170 6.74 5.39 11.10
C GLY A 170 7.31 3.97 10.92
N ASP A 171 7.35 3.46 9.69
CA ASP A 171 7.97 2.19 9.31
C ASP A 171 8.76 2.38 8.00
N ASP A 172 8.92 1.42 7.12
CA ASP A 172 9.69 1.57 5.89
C ASP A 172 9.03 2.59 4.92
N CYS A 173 9.80 3.50 4.32
CA CYS A 173 9.24 4.46 3.37
C CYS A 173 8.75 3.76 2.09
N ILE A 174 9.57 2.87 1.53
CA ILE A 174 9.18 1.95 0.45
C ILE A 174 9.64 0.56 0.86
N ALA A 175 8.71 -0.41 0.91
CA ALA A 175 9.03 -1.80 1.20
C ALA A 175 8.59 -2.70 0.05
N ILE A 176 9.54 -3.16 -0.75
CA ILE A 176 9.28 -3.98 -1.94
C ILE A 176 9.09 -5.43 -1.51
N LYS A 177 7.95 -6.01 -1.83
CA LYS A 177 7.51 -7.31 -1.32
C LYS A 177 7.07 -8.25 -2.45
N SER A 178 7.05 -9.55 -2.18
CA SER A 178 6.51 -10.58 -3.07
C SER A 178 5.98 -11.80 -2.28
N GLY A 179 5.39 -11.52 -1.15
CA GLY A 179 4.76 -12.53 -0.28
C GLY A 179 5.72 -13.41 0.49
N LYS A 180 5.16 -14.16 1.43
CA LYS A 180 5.81 -15.27 2.12
C LYS A 180 5.66 -16.56 1.33
N ILE A 181 6.31 -17.63 1.84
CA ILE A 181 6.47 -18.90 1.12
C ILE A 181 5.15 -19.53 0.63
N TYR A 182 4.04 -19.32 1.34
CA TYR A 182 2.74 -19.86 0.92
C TYR A 182 2.27 -19.25 -0.39
N GLN A 183 2.25 -17.92 -0.49
CA GLN A 183 1.87 -17.19 -1.69
C GLN A 183 2.89 -17.38 -2.83
N ALA A 184 4.18 -17.34 -2.49
CA ALA A 184 5.24 -17.52 -3.46
C ALA A 184 5.16 -18.88 -4.18
N ARG A 185 4.87 -19.95 -3.44
CA ARG A 185 4.71 -21.28 -4.04
C ARG A 185 3.46 -21.40 -4.92
N LYS A 186 2.44 -20.64 -4.63
CA LYS A 186 1.17 -20.69 -5.37
C LYS A 186 1.21 -19.86 -6.63
N TYR A 187 1.71 -18.62 -6.53
CA TYR A 187 1.61 -17.65 -7.61
C TYR A 187 2.92 -17.42 -8.36
N GLU A 188 4.06 -17.57 -7.71
CA GLU A 188 5.43 -17.41 -8.27
C GLU A 188 5.63 -16.06 -8.98
N ILE A 189 4.98 -14.99 -8.50
CA ILE A 189 4.99 -13.66 -9.10
C ILE A 189 5.91 -12.74 -8.29
N PRO A 190 7.10 -12.39 -8.82
CA PRO A 190 8.00 -11.43 -8.18
C PRO A 190 7.47 -10.00 -8.31
N THR A 191 8.00 -9.08 -7.50
CA THR A 191 7.94 -7.65 -7.83
C THR A 191 9.10 -7.30 -8.75
N SER A 192 8.81 -6.67 -9.89
CA SER A 192 9.82 -6.39 -10.89
C SER A 192 9.59 -5.09 -11.67
N ASP A 193 10.67 -4.63 -12.33
CA ASP A 193 10.63 -3.51 -13.26
C ASP A 193 10.14 -2.23 -12.56
N MET A 194 10.78 -1.91 -11.41
CA MET A 194 10.43 -0.76 -10.59
C MET A 194 11.46 0.35 -10.73
N THR A 195 10.98 1.55 -10.94
CA THR A 195 11.80 2.78 -10.93
C THR A 195 11.35 3.71 -9.82
N VAL A 196 12.29 4.09 -8.95
CA VAL A 196 12.10 5.10 -7.90
C VAL A 196 13.04 6.24 -8.18
N ARG A 197 12.50 7.43 -8.43
CA ARG A 197 13.33 8.54 -8.87
C ARG A 197 12.88 9.89 -8.32
N GLN A 198 13.85 10.75 -7.99
CA GLN A 198 13.60 12.12 -7.51
C GLN A 198 12.66 12.18 -6.29
N CYS A 199 12.75 11.16 -5.42
CA CYS A 199 11.93 11.06 -4.23
C CYS A 199 12.69 11.54 -3.00
N CYS A 200 11.93 12.00 -2.00
CA CYS A 200 12.44 12.32 -0.67
C CYS A 200 11.81 11.38 0.35
N MET A 201 12.62 10.49 0.93
CA MET A 201 12.22 9.59 2.01
C MET A 201 12.74 10.14 3.33
N ARG A 202 11.84 10.31 4.28
CA ARG A 202 12.17 10.91 5.56
C ARG A 202 11.58 10.12 6.72
N ASP A 203 12.34 10.08 7.81
CA ASP A 203 11.97 9.30 9.00
C ASP A 203 11.81 7.81 8.61
N GLY A 204 11.21 6.98 9.40
CA GLY A 204 11.01 5.59 9.05
C GLY A 204 12.23 4.68 9.21
N HIS A 205 12.01 3.37 9.16
CA HIS A 205 13.03 2.36 9.40
C HIS A 205 13.98 2.16 8.21
N GLY A 206 13.47 2.18 7.00
CA GLY A 206 14.24 2.10 5.77
C GLY A 206 13.73 3.07 4.72
N ALA A 207 14.66 3.76 4.01
CA ALA A 207 14.23 4.59 2.88
C ALA A 207 13.70 3.70 1.74
N VAL A 208 14.47 2.68 1.35
CA VAL A 208 14.01 1.60 0.48
C VAL A 208 14.42 0.27 1.08
N THR A 209 13.44 -0.58 1.33
CA THR A 209 13.61 -1.92 1.89
C THR A 209 13.21 -2.95 0.85
N VAL A 210 14.06 -3.94 0.62
CA VAL A 210 13.72 -5.16 -0.11
C VAL A 210 13.37 -6.21 0.95
N GLY A 211 12.11 -6.38 1.23
CA GLY A 211 11.68 -7.29 2.29
C GLY A 211 10.66 -6.73 3.28
N SER A 212 10.46 -7.59 4.30
CA SER A 212 11.01 -8.94 4.52
C SER A 212 10.33 -10.03 3.67
N GLU A 213 9.12 -9.81 3.20
CA GLU A 213 8.29 -10.78 2.46
C GLU A 213 8.67 -10.81 0.97
N ILE A 214 9.75 -11.52 0.61
CA ILE A 214 10.27 -11.57 -0.78
C ILE A 214 10.41 -13.00 -1.31
N ALA A 215 9.55 -13.90 -0.89
CA ALA A 215 9.73 -15.33 -1.22
C ALA A 215 9.54 -15.64 -2.72
N ALA A 216 8.79 -14.83 -3.48
CA ALA A 216 8.70 -14.95 -4.94
C ALA A 216 9.78 -14.15 -5.70
N GLY A 217 10.61 -13.40 -4.98
CA GLY A 217 11.74 -12.65 -5.56
C GLY A 217 11.42 -11.19 -5.88
N VAL A 218 12.50 -10.42 -6.04
CA VAL A 218 12.49 -9.01 -6.48
C VAL A 218 13.58 -8.84 -7.53
N LYS A 219 13.29 -8.16 -8.64
CA LYS A 219 14.25 -7.96 -9.73
C LYS A 219 14.04 -6.63 -10.46
N ASN A 220 15.09 -6.15 -11.14
CA ASN A 220 15.05 -4.95 -11.98
C ASN A 220 14.50 -3.73 -11.23
N VAL A 221 15.08 -3.41 -10.08
CA VAL A 221 14.74 -2.21 -9.28
C VAL A 221 15.82 -1.15 -9.48
N HIS A 222 15.40 0.03 -9.91
CA HIS A 222 16.27 1.16 -10.14
C HIS A 222 15.88 2.32 -9.22
N ILE A 223 16.84 2.78 -8.40
CA ILE A 223 16.64 3.89 -7.46
C ILE A 223 17.69 4.97 -7.81
N THR A 224 17.23 6.15 -8.23
CA THR A 224 18.12 7.23 -8.64
C THR A 224 17.64 8.59 -8.14
N ASP A 225 18.59 9.49 -7.93
CA ASP A 225 18.32 10.90 -7.62
C ASP A 225 17.38 11.10 -6.40
N CYS A 226 17.50 10.24 -5.39
CA CYS A 226 16.66 10.27 -4.20
C CYS A 226 17.39 10.85 -2.98
N LEU A 227 16.66 11.51 -2.11
CA LEU A 227 17.16 12.05 -0.85
C LEU A 227 16.61 11.21 0.33
N PHE A 228 17.51 10.69 1.17
CA PHE A 228 17.17 9.97 2.39
C PHE A 228 17.54 10.82 3.61
N MET A 229 16.59 11.06 4.50
CA MET A 229 16.75 11.93 5.66
C MET A 229 16.19 11.28 6.92
N ASN A 230 16.98 11.15 7.97
CA ASN A 230 16.56 10.60 9.26
C ASN A 230 15.93 9.21 9.20
N THR A 231 16.18 8.46 8.14
CA THR A 231 15.82 7.03 8.10
C THR A 231 16.86 6.22 8.87
N ASP A 232 16.46 5.17 9.56
CA ASP A 232 17.42 4.30 10.27
C ASP A 232 18.41 3.65 9.30
N ARG A 233 17.93 3.34 8.08
CA ARG A 233 18.73 2.77 6.98
C ARG A 233 18.36 3.40 5.65
N GLY A 234 19.36 3.65 4.79
CA GLY A 234 19.13 4.10 3.42
C GLY A 234 18.56 2.97 2.56
N LEU A 235 19.32 1.89 2.43
CA LEU A 235 18.89 0.66 1.76
C LEU A 235 18.93 -0.50 2.76
N ARG A 236 17.90 -1.33 2.71
CA ARG A 236 17.76 -2.52 3.56
C ARG A 236 17.37 -3.73 2.71
N VAL A 237 18.09 -4.84 2.88
CA VAL A 237 17.82 -6.13 2.24
C VAL A 237 17.74 -7.24 3.28
#